data_fb2b25bf755e1543782f1c7fabc429ba
#
_entry.id   fb2b25bf755e1543782f1c7fabc429ba
#
_cell.length_a   1.000
_cell.length_b   1.000
_cell.length_c   1.000
_cell.angle_alpha   90.00
_cell.angle_beta   90.00
_cell.angle_gamma   90.00
#
_symmetry.space_group_name_H-M   'P 1'
#
loop_
_entity.id
_entity.type
_entity.pdbx_description
1 polymer ?
#
loop_
_entity_poly.entity_id
_entity_poly.type
_entity_poly.pdbx_seq_one_letter_code
_entity_poly.pdbx_strand_id
1 'polypeptide(L)'
;MSSRAAGDTVAAPMTAVLYLGLEPHLVDFSGFPDLSAEKLAAQLREQVTQLRAAGFDADFVGVDRGETAAAVTAAALAAKPYDVVLIGAGLRTAPPLLTLFETLINVVHERAPRARLCFNTSPRDSEAAIRRQA
;
A
#
# COMPACT_ATOMS: atom_id res chain seq x y z
N MET A 1 17.16 -2.51 -22.41
CA MET A 1 16.60 -2.33 -22.65
C MET A 1 16.10 -2.15 -23.18
N SER A 2 15.79 -2.08 -23.39
CA SER A 2 15.15 -1.97 -24.01
C SER A 2 14.66 -1.49 -24.73
N SER A 3 15.07 -1.40 -24.88
CA SER A 3 14.57 -0.72 -25.73
C SER A 3 13.55 -1.14 -26.37
N ARG A 4 13.07 -0.79 -26.78
CA ARG A 4 12.14 -1.06 -27.47
C ARG A 4 12.41 -0.78 -28.75
N ALA A 5 12.21 -1.60 -29.49
CA ALA A 5 12.42 -1.33 -30.83
C ALA A 5 11.49 -0.27 -31.18
N ALA A 6 11.97 0.53 -31.94
CA ALA A 6 11.22 1.62 -32.30
C ALA A 6 9.98 1.14 -32.90
N GLY A 7 9.23 1.53 -33.33
CA GLY A 7 8.08 1.10 -33.92
C GLY A 7 7.28 0.21 -33.06
N ASP A 8 8.00 -0.46 -32.32
CA ASP A 8 7.43 -1.30 -31.47
C ASP A 8 7.22 -0.58 -30.23
N THR A 9 6.34 0.10 -30.10
CA THR A 9 6.13 0.85 -28.97
C THR A 9 5.47 0.01 -27.98
N VAL A 10 6.18 -0.79 -27.36
CA VAL A 10 5.69 -1.47 -26.19
C VAL A 10 5.70 -0.50 -25.05
N ALA A 11 4.59 -0.32 -24.42
CA ALA A 11 4.51 0.57 -23.28
C ALA A 11 5.44 0.06 -22.18
N ALA A 12 6.11 0.96 -21.50
CA ALA A 12 6.93 0.59 -20.35
C ALA A 12 6.05 -0.08 -19.31
N PRO A 13 6.55 -1.10 -18.60
CA PRO A 13 5.80 -1.71 -17.52
C PRO A 13 5.43 -0.67 -16.46
N MET A 14 4.22 -0.74 -15.98
CA MET A 14 3.79 0.14 -14.90
C MET A 14 4.41 -0.34 -13.60
N THR A 15 4.81 0.61 -12.76
CA THR A 15 5.26 0.27 -11.42
C THR A 15 4.09 -0.31 -10.65
N ALA A 16 4.28 -1.52 -10.15
CA ALA A 16 3.24 -2.21 -9.39
C ALA A 16 3.36 -1.85 -7.91
N VAL A 17 2.28 -1.39 -7.34
CA VAL A 17 2.24 -0.87 -5.97
C VAL A 17 1.20 -1.62 -5.16
N LEU A 18 1.63 -2.14 -4.01
CA LEU A 18 0.71 -2.68 -3.03
C LEU A 18 0.55 -1.66 -1.92
N TYR A 19 -0.68 -1.20 -1.71
CA TYR A 19 -1.00 -0.28 -0.62
C TYR A 19 -1.64 -1.12 0.50
N LEU A 20 -0.90 -1.30 1.59
CA LEU A 20 -1.40 -2.01 2.76
C LEU A 20 -1.96 -1.02 3.76
N GLY A 21 -3.15 -1.26 4.23
CA GLY A 21 -3.79 -0.41 5.22
C GLY A 21 -4.60 -1.24 6.21
N LEU A 22 -4.90 -0.64 7.35
CA LEU A 22 -5.82 -1.26 8.30
C LEU A 22 -7.23 -1.15 7.71
N GLU A 23 -8.01 -2.22 7.84
CA GLU A 23 -9.41 -2.18 7.40
C GLU A 23 -10.09 -0.98 8.05
N PRO A 24 -10.77 -0.12 7.28
CA PRO A 24 -11.33 1.12 7.83
C PRO A 24 -12.23 0.94 9.05
N HIS A 25 -13.00 -0.15 9.10
CA HIS A 25 -13.88 -0.40 10.24
C HIS A 25 -13.13 -0.76 11.52
N LEU A 26 -11.83 -1.00 11.44
CA LEU A 26 -11.00 -1.33 12.59
C LEU A 26 -10.18 -0.14 13.10
N VAL A 27 -10.25 1.00 12.42
CA VAL A 27 -9.50 2.18 12.81
C VAL A 27 -10.17 2.86 14.01
N ASP A 28 -9.34 3.32 14.94
CA ASP A 28 -9.83 4.09 16.09
C ASP A 28 -9.94 5.56 15.66
N PHE A 29 -11.16 6.05 15.52
CA PHE A 29 -11.42 7.41 15.09
C PHE A 29 -11.59 8.40 16.23
N SER A 30 -11.32 7.98 17.47
CA SER A 30 -11.56 8.86 18.64
C SER A 30 -10.80 10.17 18.59
N GLY A 31 -9.63 10.19 17.94
CA GLY A 31 -8.85 11.42 17.75
C GLY A 31 -9.18 12.18 16.48
N PHE A 32 -10.16 11.73 15.70
CA PHE A 32 -10.49 12.31 14.40
C PHE A 32 -12.01 12.43 14.25
N PRO A 33 -12.63 13.42 14.92
CA PRO A 33 -14.10 13.50 14.99
C PRO A 33 -14.78 13.66 13.63
N ASP A 34 -14.07 14.17 12.62
CA ASP A 34 -14.66 14.38 11.30
C ASP A 34 -14.44 13.18 10.37
N LEU A 35 -13.82 12.13 10.85
CA LEU A 35 -13.53 10.95 10.03
C LEU A 35 -14.38 9.77 10.50
N SER A 36 -14.70 8.89 9.57
CA SER A 36 -15.44 7.65 9.84
C SER A 36 -14.89 6.54 8.96
N ALA A 37 -15.29 5.31 9.24
CA ALA A 37 -14.88 4.18 8.41
C ALA A 37 -15.29 4.38 6.95
N GLU A 38 -16.50 4.90 6.74
CA GLU A 38 -16.99 5.13 5.37
C GLU A 38 -16.20 6.21 4.66
N LYS A 39 -15.89 7.32 5.36
CA LYS A 39 -15.12 8.39 4.77
C LYS A 39 -13.70 7.94 4.46
N LEU A 40 -13.09 7.19 5.37
CA LEU A 40 -11.75 6.67 5.14
C LEU A 40 -11.74 5.69 3.96
N ALA A 41 -12.71 4.80 3.89
CA ALA A 41 -12.80 3.86 2.76
C ALA A 41 -12.92 4.63 1.44
N ALA A 42 -13.70 5.71 1.41
CA ALA A 42 -13.85 6.53 0.23
C ALA A 42 -12.53 7.21 -0.14
N GLN A 43 -11.80 7.73 0.85
CA GLN A 43 -10.49 8.33 0.60
C GLN A 43 -9.50 7.32 0.01
N LEU A 44 -9.50 6.11 0.55
CA LEU A 44 -8.60 5.06 0.06
C LEU A 44 -8.93 4.68 -1.39
N ARG A 45 -10.21 4.53 -1.71
CA ARG A 45 -10.61 4.25 -3.09
C ARG A 45 -10.19 5.39 -4.04
N GLU A 46 -10.34 6.62 -3.59
CA GLU A 46 -9.95 7.76 -4.40
C GLU A 46 -8.45 7.79 -4.63
N GLN A 47 -7.66 7.50 -3.59
CA GLN A 47 -6.21 7.46 -3.74
C GLN A 47 -5.77 6.36 -4.72
N VAL A 48 -6.38 5.20 -4.66
CA VAL A 48 -6.07 4.13 -5.62
C VAL A 48 -6.42 4.58 -7.04
N THR A 49 -7.57 5.21 -7.21
CA THR A 49 -7.98 5.73 -8.52
C THR A 49 -6.97 6.76 -9.03
N GLN A 50 -6.52 7.66 -8.16
CA GLN A 50 -5.54 8.67 -8.55
C GLN A 50 -4.19 8.04 -8.90
N LEU A 51 -3.76 7.04 -8.14
CA LEU A 51 -2.51 6.35 -8.43
C LEU A 51 -2.57 5.65 -9.79
N ARG A 52 -3.67 5.01 -10.09
CA ARG A 52 -3.85 4.36 -11.38
C ARG A 52 -3.86 5.39 -12.51
N ALA A 53 -4.51 6.52 -12.31
CA ALA A 53 -4.52 7.60 -13.29
C ALA A 53 -3.12 8.19 -13.48
N ALA A 54 -2.29 8.14 -12.45
CA ALA A 54 -0.92 8.63 -12.52
C ALA A 54 0.05 7.61 -13.14
N GLY A 55 -0.44 6.44 -13.55
CA GLY A 55 0.36 5.44 -14.24
C GLY A 55 0.88 4.31 -13.37
N PHE A 56 0.44 4.20 -12.13
CA PHE A 56 0.83 3.09 -11.27
C PHE A 56 -0.18 1.95 -11.36
N ASP A 57 0.31 0.73 -11.29
CA ASP A 57 -0.54 -0.45 -11.18
C ASP A 57 -0.75 -0.71 -9.70
N ALA A 58 -1.70 -0.02 -9.12
CA ALA A 58 -1.89 0.03 -7.68
C ALA A 58 -3.07 -0.82 -7.22
N ASP A 59 -2.85 -1.56 -6.14
CA ASP A 59 -3.89 -2.34 -5.48
C ASP A 59 -3.88 -2.01 -3.99
N PHE A 60 -5.04 -1.93 -3.39
CA PHE A 60 -5.18 -1.76 -1.95
C PHE A 60 -5.58 -3.08 -1.32
N VAL A 61 -4.90 -3.44 -0.24
CA VAL A 61 -5.26 -4.62 0.56
C VAL A 61 -5.40 -4.18 2.00
N GLY A 62 -6.60 -4.37 2.56
CA GLY A 62 -6.85 -4.10 3.96
C GLY A 62 -6.50 -5.30 4.82
N VAL A 63 -5.94 -5.05 5.99
CA VAL A 63 -5.60 -6.11 6.94
C VAL A 63 -6.27 -5.84 8.28
N ASP A 64 -6.40 -6.91 9.07
CA ASP A 64 -6.92 -6.78 10.43
C ASP A 64 -5.80 -6.42 11.41
N ARG A 65 -6.07 -6.52 12.69
CA ARG A 65 -5.10 -6.09 13.72
C ARG A 65 -4.04 -7.13 14.05
N GLY A 66 -3.98 -8.22 13.30
CA GLY A 66 -2.93 -9.21 13.48
C GLY A 66 -3.40 -10.65 13.32
N GLU A 67 -4.69 -10.91 13.43
CA GLU A 67 -5.20 -12.27 13.38
C GLU A 67 -4.90 -12.96 12.05
N THR A 68 -5.12 -12.25 10.94
CA THR A 68 -4.85 -12.79 9.62
C THR A 68 -3.94 -11.90 8.78
N ALA A 69 -3.47 -10.79 9.33
CA ALA A 69 -2.74 -9.77 8.58
C ALA A 69 -1.51 -10.33 7.84
N ALA A 70 -0.71 -11.15 8.53
CA ALA A 70 0.48 -11.72 7.92
C ALA A 70 0.12 -12.63 6.74
N ALA A 71 -0.89 -13.47 6.90
CA ALA A 71 -1.31 -14.40 5.85
C ALA A 71 -1.90 -13.66 4.65
N VAL A 72 -2.71 -12.64 4.91
CA VAL A 72 -3.31 -11.83 3.84
C VAL A 72 -2.23 -11.10 3.05
N THR A 73 -1.24 -10.54 3.76
CA THR A 73 -0.13 -9.82 3.12
C THR A 73 0.71 -10.78 2.29
N ALA A 74 1.05 -11.95 2.84
CA ALA A 74 1.83 -12.95 2.12
C ALA A 74 1.11 -13.41 0.85
N ALA A 75 -0.21 -13.60 0.93
CA ALA A 75 -1.00 -14.01 -0.23
C ALA A 75 -0.99 -12.93 -1.31
N ALA A 76 -1.10 -11.66 -0.93
CA ALA A 76 -1.06 -10.55 -1.88
C ALA A 76 0.29 -10.50 -2.57
N LEU A 77 1.39 -10.67 -1.82
CA LEU A 77 2.73 -10.64 -2.38
C LEU A 77 3.01 -11.84 -3.28
N ALA A 78 2.35 -12.97 -3.03
CA ALA A 78 2.49 -14.15 -3.87
C ALA A 78 1.71 -14.02 -5.18
N ALA A 79 0.64 -13.22 -5.17
CA ALA A 79 -0.24 -13.12 -6.33
C ALA A 79 0.32 -12.23 -7.43
N LYS A 80 1.27 -11.32 -7.10
CA LYS A 80 1.74 -10.33 -8.05
C LYS A 80 3.10 -9.81 -7.61
N PRO A 81 4.05 -9.60 -8.54
CA PRO A 81 5.36 -9.06 -8.17
C PRO A 81 5.27 -7.53 -8.03
N TYR A 82 5.12 -7.07 -6.81
CA TYR A 82 5.06 -5.63 -6.54
C TYR A 82 6.45 -5.02 -6.50
N ASP A 83 6.57 -3.82 -7.03
CA ASP A 83 7.81 -3.04 -7.02
C ASP A 83 7.92 -2.18 -5.77
N VAL A 84 6.80 -1.70 -5.27
CA VAL A 84 6.73 -0.83 -4.10
C VAL A 84 5.61 -1.31 -3.20
N VAL A 85 5.88 -1.37 -1.91
CA VAL A 85 4.85 -1.65 -0.90
C VAL A 85 4.74 -0.43 0.00
N LEU A 86 3.57 0.18 -0.01
CA LEU A 86 3.27 1.31 0.86
C LEU A 86 2.53 0.78 2.09
N ILE A 87 3.05 1.09 3.27
CA ILE A 87 2.37 0.76 4.51
C ILE A 87 1.72 2.03 5.03
N GLY A 88 0.40 2.02 5.10
CA GLY A 88 -0.36 3.20 5.47
C GLY A 88 -0.16 3.62 6.92
N ALA A 89 -0.33 4.91 7.18
CA ALA A 89 -0.14 5.49 8.49
C ALA A 89 -0.99 4.81 9.57
N GLY A 90 -2.18 4.34 9.21
CA GLY A 90 -3.06 3.66 10.16
C GLY A 90 -2.51 2.37 10.73
N LEU A 91 -1.50 1.80 10.07
CA LEU A 91 -0.88 0.56 10.54
C LEU A 91 0.30 0.78 11.47
N ARG A 92 0.78 2.01 11.62
CA ARG A 92 2.02 2.24 12.36
C ARG A 92 1.99 3.37 13.36
N THR A 93 1.04 4.29 13.25
CA THR A 93 1.08 5.49 14.10
C THR A 93 0.47 5.27 15.49
N ALA A 94 -0.38 4.28 15.64
CA ALA A 94 -0.98 3.99 16.94
C ALA A 94 -0.09 3.02 17.69
N PRO A 95 0.32 3.34 18.94
CA PRO A 95 1.21 2.47 19.69
C PRO A 95 0.77 1.00 19.80
N PRO A 96 -0.53 0.69 19.97
CA PRO A 96 -0.94 -0.70 20.04
C PRO A 96 -0.69 -1.52 18.77
N LEU A 97 -0.37 -0.85 17.66
CA LEU A 97 -0.16 -1.52 16.37
C LEU A 97 1.31 -1.74 16.04
N LEU A 98 2.22 -1.43 16.97
CA LEU A 98 3.65 -1.59 16.69
C LEU A 98 4.00 -3.02 16.29
N THR A 99 3.48 -4.02 17.01
CA THR A 99 3.78 -5.41 16.69
C THR A 99 3.22 -5.81 15.32
N LEU A 100 2.05 -5.32 14.98
CA LEU A 100 1.47 -5.56 13.67
C LEU A 100 2.34 -4.94 12.58
N PHE A 101 2.76 -3.69 12.77
CA PHE A 101 3.63 -3.00 11.82
C PHE A 101 4.93 -3.79 11.61
N GLU A 102 5.55 -4.22 12.70
CA GLU A 102 6.79 -4.99 12.64
C GLU A 102 6.58 -6.30 11.88
N THR A 103 5.47 -6.99 12.15
CA THR A 103 5.13 -8.22 11.45
C THR A 103 5.02 -7.99 9.94
N LEU A 104 4.33 -6.93 9.54
CA LEU A 104 4.14 -6.64 8.13
C LEU A 104 5.45 -6.29 7.43
N ILE A 105 6.31 -5.53 8.08
CA ILE A 105 7.64 -5.22 7.54
C ILE A 105 8.40 -6.51 7.27
N ASN A 106 8.37 -7.44 8.22
CA ASN A 106 9.10 -8.69 8.06
C ASN A 106 8.50 -9.61 7.02
N VAL A 107 7.18 -9.63 6.87
CA VAL A 107 6.54 -10.39 5.81
C VAL A 107 6.98 -9.86 4.44
N VAL A 108 6.99 -8.54 4.27
CA VAL A 108 7.43 -7.94 3.01
C VAL A 108 8.90 -8.24 2.75
N HIS A 109 9.73 -8.07 3.77
CA HIS A 109 11.16 -8.34 3.66
C HIS A 109 11.43 -9.79 3.22
N GLU A 110 10.65 -10.72 3.76
CA GLU A 110 10.83 -12.13 3.51
C GLU A 110 10.23 -12.57 2.18
N ARG A 111 9.05 -12.06 1.84
CA ARG A 111 8.29 -12.54 0.68
C ARG A 111 8.49 -11.70 -0.58
N ALA A 112 8.94 -10.46 -0.43
CA ALA A 112 9.16 -9.57 -1.57
C ALA A 112 10.44 -8.76 -1.34
N PRO A 113 11.60 -9.42 -1.26
CA PRO A 113 12.84 -8.74 -0.89
C PRO A 113 13.29 -7.67 -1.89
N ARG A 114 12.75 -7.69 -3.10
CA ARG A 114 13.09 -6.68 -4.09
C ARG A 114 12.17 -5.48 -4.08
N ALA A 115 11.04 -5.57 -3.38
CA ALA A 115 10.11 -4.46 -3.29
C ALA A 115 10.70 -3.39 -2.37
N ARG A 116 10.48 -2.14 -2.74
CA ARG A 116 10.88 -1.04 -1.88
C ARG A 116 9.71 -0.69 -0.98
N LEU A 117 10.03 -0.36 0.27
CA LEU A 117 9.01 0.02 1.23
C LEU A 117 8.88 1.53 1.28
N CYS A 118 7.67 2.02 1.40
CA CYS A 118 7.42 3.44 1.61
C CYS A 118 6.27 3.63 2.59
N PHE A 119 6.16 4.83 3.12
CA PHE A 119 5.22 5.14 4.19
C PHE A 119 4.58 6.50 3.90
N ASN A 120 3.27 6.58 4.06
CA ASN A 120 2.59 7.87 3.97
C ASN A 120 2.32 8.39 5.38
N THR A 121 1.86 9.63 5.47
CA THR A 121 1.40 10.20 6.74
C THR A 121 -0.12 10.25 6.78
N SER A 122 -0.75 10.19 5.62
CA SER A 122 -2.20 10.09 5.45
C SER A 122 -2.43 9.57 4.04
N PRO A 123 -3.66 9.15 3.69
CA PRO A 123 -3.92 8.72 2.30
C PRO A 123 -3.53 9.75 1.25
N ARG A 124 -3.62 11.03 1.60
CA ARG A 124 -3.38 12.12 0.64
C ARG A 124 -1.96 12.22 0.12
N ASP A 125 -0.96 11.79 0.88
CA ASP A 125 0.42 11.87 0.43
C ASP A 125 0.96 10.52 -0.05
N SER A 126 0.05 9.60 -0.40
CA SER A 126 0.43 8.27 -0.88
C SER A 126 1.25 8.33 -2.16
N GLU A 127 0.85 9.15 -3.12
CA GLU A 127 1.60 9.26 -4.38
C GLU A 127 3.01 9.78 -4.13
N ALA A 128 3.15 10.79 -3.29
CA ALA A 128 4.47 11.35 -2.96
C ALA A 128 5.35 10.29 -2.30
N ALA A 129 4.78 9.49 -1.39
CA ALA A 129 5.52 8.43 -0.73
C ALA A 129 6.02 7.40 -1.74
N ILE A 130 5.16 7.00 -2.66
CA ILE A 130 5.50 6.01 -3.67
C ILE A 130 6.60 6.56 -4.58
N ARG A 131 6.48 7.81 -5.02
CA ARG A 131 7.45 8.40 -5.94
C ARG A 131 8.84 8.54 -5.33
N ARG A 132 8.93 8.67 -4.00
CA ARG A 132 10.24 8.73 -3.34
C ARG A 132 11.01 7.42 -3.52
N GLN A 133 10.29 6.30 -3.73
CA GLN A 133 10.91 4.98 -3.79
C GLN A 133 10.82 4.32 -5.15
N ALA A 134 9.92 4.79 -5.99
CA ALA A 134 9.72 4.19 -7.31
C ALA A 134 10.87 4.49 -8.27
#